data_ba04bc05e362ca3be4b2b69b9a6f03a9
#
_entry.id   ba04bc05e362ca3be4b2b69b9a6f03a9
#
_cell.length_a   1.000
_cell.length_b   1.000
_cell.length_c   1.000
_cell.angle_alpha   90.00
_cell.angle_beta   90.00
_cell.angle_gamma   90.00
#
_symmetry.space_group_name_H-M   'P 1'
#
loop_
_entity.id
_entity.type
_entity.pdbx_description
1 polymer ?
#
loop_
_entity_poly.entity_id
_entity_poly.type
_entity_poly.pdbx_seq_one_letter_code
_entity_poly.pdbx_strand_id
1 'polypeptide(L)'
;ITLEDIEENVEKLHSEAFDPLGLPTDLTLDSVGAHKMRSQGEEHRYNPQTIHLLQQSTWTGSYDLFKQYTDLVDKENHGNLRGLLDFKFAETPVPLEEVESVDDIVKRFKTGAMSYGSISQEAHETLAIAMNHLHGKSNTGEGGESDERLDSAGSSDDRCSAIKQVASGRFGVTSR
;
A
#
# COMPACT_ATOMS: atom_id res chain seq x y z
N ILE A 1 28.50 5.79 4.10
CA ILE A 1 28.31 6.81 5.16
C ILE A 1 29.43 6.62 6.15
N THR A 2 30.23 7.64 6.34
CA THR A 2 31.35 7.68 7.28
C THR A 2 30.94 8.43 8.56
N LEU A 3 31.81 8.46 9.54
CA LEU A 3 31.60 9.27 10.75
C LEU A 3 31.65 10.77 10.43
N GLU A 4 32.49 11.13 9.47
CA GLU A 4 32.62 12.51 8.98
C GLU A 4 31.33 12.98 8.31
N ASP A 5 30.67 12.13 7.49
CA ASP A 5 29.37 12.47 6.88
C ASP A 5 28.29 12.72 7.94
N ILE A 6 28.32 11.98 9.06
CA ILE A 6 27.39 12.16 10.17
C ILE A 6 27.69 13.45 10.92
N GLU A 7 28.95 13.74 11.21
CA GLU A 7 29.37 14.95 11.89
C GLU A 7 28.97 16.20 11.08
N GLU A 8 29.28 16.23 9.79
CA GLU A 8 28.91 17.34 8.89
C GLU A 8 27.41 17.58 8.88
N ASN A 9 26.61 16.50 8.79
CA ASN A 9 25.14 16.62 8.81
C ASN A 9 24.62 17.16 10.15
N VAL A 10 25.16 16.69 11.27
CA VAL A 10 24.78 17.16 12.61
C VAL A 10 25.18 18.62 12.81
N GLU A 11 26.39 19.04 12.40
CA GLU A 11 26.82 20.42 12.47
C GLU A 11 25.97 21.34 11.62
N LYS A 12 25.59 20.90 10.40
CA LYS A 12 24.68 21.65 9.54
C LYS A 12 23.32 21.83 10.20
N LEU A 13 22.70 20.77 10.71
CA LEU A 13 21.41 20.86 11.41
C LEU A 13 21.48 21.73 12.65
N HIS A 14 22.60 21.65 13.39
CA HIS A 14 22.82 22.51 14.56
C HIS A 14 22.93 23.99 14.18
N SER A 15 23.67 24.29 13.11
CA SER A 15 23.84 25.67 12.65
C SER A 15 22.53 26.27 12.12
N GLU A 16 21.70 25.47 11.49
CA GLU A 16 20.35 25.89 11.06
C GLU A 16 19.40 26.13 12.24
N ALA A 17 19.49 25.31 13.29
CA ALA A 17 18.64 25.43 14.46
C ALA A 17 19.06 26.56 15.43
N PHE A 18 20.37 26.83 15.51
CA PHE A 18 20.98 27.80 16.42
C PHE A 18 21.77 28.84 15.64
N ASP A 19 21.03 29.73 14.95
CA ASP A 19 21.67 30.83 14.21
C ASP A 19 22.61 31.62 15.15
N PRO A 20 23.93 31.69 14.85
CA PRO A 20 24.91 32.36 15.66
C PRO A 20 24.66 33.87 15.82
N LEU A 21 23.87 34.47 14.96
CA LEU A 21 23.49 35.88 15.06
C LEU A 21 22.25 36.12 15.93
N GLY A 22 21.55 35.06 16.33
CA GLY A 22 20.36 35.12 17.21
C GLY A 22 19.21 35.97 16.67
N LEU A 23 19.14 36.12 15.35
CA LEU A 23 18.08 36.85 14.67
C LEU A 23 17.10 35.81 14.08
N PRO A 24 16.03 35.42 14.78
CA PRO A 24 15.04 34.51 14.22
C PRO A 24 14.31 35.23 13.10
N THR A 25 14.71 34.97 11.87
CA THR A 25 14.04 35.50 10.67
C THR A 25 12.84 34.67 10.30
N ASP A 26 12.82 33.39 10.69
CA ASP A 26 11.67 32.49 10.52
C ASP A 26 11.64 31.50 11.70
N LEU A 27 10.48 31.41 12.35
CA LEU A 27 10.21 30.49 13.46
C LEU A 27 9.60 29.17 12.97
N THR A 28 9.40 29.02 11.68
CA THR A 28 8.85 27.79 11.11
C THR A 28 9.95 26.82 10.71
N LEU A 29 9.73 25.54 10.98
CA LEU A 29 10.59 24.48 10.47
C LEU A 29 10.34 24.28 8.97
N ASP A 30 11.40 24.10 8.19
CA ASP A 30 11.27 23.75 6.80
C ASP A 30 10.52 22.44 6.62
N SER A 31 9.59 22.42 5.67
CA SER A 31 8.87 21.21 5.34
C SER A 31 9.66 20.42 4.29
N VAL A 32 10.29 19.34 4.72
CA VAL A 32 11.00 18.41 3.83
C VAL A 32 10.03 17.54 2.99
N GLY A 33 8.72 17.67 3.20
CA GLY A 33 7.73 16.90 2.48
C GLY A 33 7.49 15.48 3.02
N ALA A 34 7.91 15.18 4.23
CA ALA A 34 7.81 13.82 4.81
C ALA A 34 6.37 13.29 4.89
N HIS A 35 5.40 14.15 5.17
CA HIS A 35 3.98 13.77 5.29
C HIS A 35 3.14 14.06 4.04
N LYS A 36 3.57 15.01 3.22
CA LYS A 36 2.90 15.38 1.97
C LYS A 36 3.96 15.65 0.92
N MET A 37 3.72 15.18 -0.30
CA MET A 37 4.60 15.48 -1.42
C MET A 37 4.75 16.99 -1.61
N ARG A 38 5.99 17.43 -1.79
CA ARG A 38 6.38 18.80 -2.16
C ARG A 38 7.27 18.72 -3.39
N SER A 39 7.20 19.73 -4.25
CA SER A 39 7.98 19.77 -5.51
C SER A 39 9.50 19.74 -5.31
N GLN A 40 9.99 20.13 -4.14
CA GLN A 40 11.40 20.14 -3.77
C GLN A 40 11.65 19.34 -2.47
N GLY A 41 10.71 18.48 -2.08
CA GLY A 41 10.81 17.65 -0.89
C GLY A 41 11.22 16.22 -1.21
N GLU A 42 11.05 15.35 -0.23
CA GLU A 42 11.32 13.91 -0.38
C GLU A 42 10.43 13.27 -1.44
N GLU A 43 10.97 12.27 -2.11
CA GLU A 43 10.21 11.44 -3.03
C GLU A 43 9.21 10.58 -2.28
N HIS A 44 7.98 10.54 -2.80
CA HIS A 44 6.91 9.69 -2.26
C HIS A 44 6.58 8.57 -3.24
N ARG A 45 6.49 7.36 -2.71
CA ARG A 45 6.03 6.19 -3.48
C ARG A 45 4.65 6.41 -4.09
N TYR A 46 3.77 7.10 -3.35
CA TYR A 46 2.45 7.52 -3.83
C TYR A 46 2.49 9.02 -4.06
N ASN A 47 2.67 9.42 -5.30
CA ASN A 47 2.69 10.81 -5.72
C ASN A 47 1.46 11.13 -6.59
N PRO A 48 1.17 12.39 -6.87
CA PRO A 48 -0.01 12.78 -7.66
C PRO A 48 -0.10 12.09 -9.02
N GLN A 49 1.02 11.86 -9.68
CA GLN A 49 1.04 11.25 -11.01
C GLN A 49 0.75 9.75 -10.97
N THR A 50 1.37 9.02 -10.05
CA THR A 50 1.11 7.58 -9.86
C THR A 50 -0.33 7.32 -9.45
N ILE A 51 -0.86 8.13 -8.51
CA ILE A 51 -2.26 8.04 -8.08
C ILE A 51 -3.21 8.33 -9.25
N HIS A 52 -2.95 9.39 -10.01
CA HIS A 52 -3.77 9.74 -11.18
C HIS A 52 -3.82 8.60 -12.21
N LEU A 53 -2.67 8.06 -12.60
CA LEU A 53 -2.60 6.98 -13.57
C LEU A 53 -3.34 5.72 -13.09
N LEU A 54 -3.16 5.35 -11.82
CA LEU A 54 -3.87 4.21 -11.23
C LEU A 54 -5.39 4.42 -11.26
N GLN A 55 -5.87 5.57 -10.82
CA GLN A 55 -7.29 5.90 -10.82
C GLN A 55 -7.88 5.91 -12.23
N GLN A 56 -7.20 6.58 -13.17
CA GLN A 56 -7.68 6.65 -14.57
C GLN A 56 -7.71 5.28 -15.23
N SER A 57 -6.68 4.45 -15.02
CA SER A 57 -6.66 3.09 -15.57
C SER A 57 -7.82 2.24 -15.05
N THR A 58 -8.15 2.38 -13.77
CA THR A 58 -9.24 1.65 -13.13
C THR A 58 -10.61 2.13 -13.61
N TRP A 59 -10.83 3.44 -13.66
CA TRP A 59 -12.11 4.02 -14.09
C TRP A 59 -12.44 3.77 -15.56
N THR A 60 -11.41 3.78 -16.41
CA THR A 60 -11.59 3.59 -17.86
C THR A 60 -11.40 2.14 -18.32
N GLY A 61 -10.91 1.25 -17.44
CA GLY A 61 -10.51 -0.10 -17.82
C GLY A 61 -9.34 -0.15 -18.79
N SER A 62 -8.54 0.91 -18.88
CA SER A 62 -7.45 1.03 -19.84
C SER A 62 -6.18 0.30 -19.36
N TYR A 63 -5.83 -0.77 -20.06
CA TYR A 63 -4.59 -1.50 -19.81
C TYR A 63 -3.35 -0.67 -20.14
N ASP A 64 -3.41 0.18 -21.16
CA ASP A 64 -2.29 1.05 -21.53
C ASP A 64 -1.97 2.07 -20.44
N LEU A 65 -2.98 2.64 -19.79
CA LEU A 65 -2.78 3.51 -18.64
C LEU A 65 -2.24 2.75 -17.43
N PHE A 66 -2.69 1.51 -17.23
CA PHE A 66 -2.14 0.65 -16.20
C PHE A 66 -0.65 0.34 -16.44
N LYS A 67 -0.26 0.08 -17.68
CA LYS A 67 1.16 -0.10 -18.04
C LYS A 67 1.99 1.15 -17.79
N GLN A 68 1.48 2.34 -18.12
CA GLN A 68 2.15 3.60 -17.79
C GLN A 68 2.32 3.78 -16.28
N TYR A 69 1.30 3.40 -15.51
CA TYR A 69 1.40 3.39 -14.04
C TYR A 69 2.50 2.46 -13.54
N THR A 70 2.54 1.21 -14.01
CA THR A 70 3.55 0.24 -13.58
C THR A 70 4.96 0.69 -13.94
N ASP A 71 5.17 1.19 -15.16
CA ASP A 71 6.46 1.67 -15.63
C ASP A 71 6.95 2.88 -14.82
N LEU A 72 6.03 3.78 -14.43
CA LEU A 72 6.35 4.92 -13.61
C LEU A 72 6.73 4.51 -12.18
N VAL A 73 5.93 3.62 -11.57
CA VAL A 73 6.21 3.10 -10.21
C VAL A 73 7.55 2.38 -10.16
N ASP A 74 7.86 1.57 -11.18
CA ASP A 74 9.13 0.84 -11.23
C ASP A 74 10.34 1.77 -11.39
N LYS A 75 10.19 2.86 -12.13
CA LYS A 75 11.25 3.88 -12.30
C LYS A 75 11.49 4.73 -11.06
N GLU A 76 10.42 5.05 -10.33
CA GLU A 76 10.46 5.96 -9.18
C GLU A 76 10.65 5.23 -7.84
N ASN A 77 10.80 3.91 -7.85
CA ASN A 77 10.81 3.11 -6.62
C ASN A 77 12.17 3.06 -5.91
N HIS A 78 12.92 4.16 -5.95
CA HIS A 78 14.26 4.23 -5.33
C HIS A 78 14.19 4.55 -3.83
N GLY A 79 13.05 5.02 -3.33
CA GLY A 79 12.83 5.39 -1.93
C GLY A 79 12.68 4.22 -0.95
N ASN A 80 12.72 2.97 -1.43
CA ASN A 80 12.65 1.80 -0.56
C ASN A 80 13.60 0.68 -1.01
N LEU A 81 13.96 -0.18 -0.06
CA LEU A 81 14.95 -1.23 -0.30
C LEU A 81 14.56 -2.21 -1.41
N ARG A 82 13.26 -2.50 -1.55
CA ARG A 82 12.76 -3.38 -2.62
C ARG A 82 13.05 -2.82 -4.01
N GLY A 83 12.91 -1.51 -4.21
CA GLY A 83 13.16 -0.85 -5.48
C GLY A 83 14.62 -0.87 -5.93
N LEU A 84 15.53 -1.19 -5.02
CA LEU A 84 16.96 -1.34 -5.29
C LEU A 84 17.36 -2.79 -5.64
N LEU A 85 16.40 -3.72 -5.59
CA LEU A 85 16.61 -5.14 -5.91
C LEU A 85 16.10 -5.45 -7.29
N ASP A 86 16.78 -6.35 -7.99
CA ASP A 86 16.35 -6.89 -9.27
C ASP A 86 16.43 -8.42 -9.25
N PHE A 87 15.77 -9.07 -10.23
CA PHE A 87 15.80 -10.50 -10.36
C PHE A 87 17.06 -10.96 -11.10
N LYS A 88 17.73 -11.96 -10.55
CA LYS A 88 18.75 -12.68 -11.28
C LYS A 88 18.08 -13.77 -12.12
N PHE A 89 17.80 -13.45 -13.37
CA PHE A 89 17.18 -14.41 -14.29
C PHE A 89 18.13 -15.57 -14.62
N ALA A 90 17.55 -16.74 -14.84
CA ALA A 90 18.28 -17.89 -15.36
C ALA A 90 18.63 -17.67 -16.85
N GLU A 91 19.73 -18.28 -17.31
CA GLU A 91 20.13 -18.21 -18.72
C GLU A 91 19.11 -18.87 -19.63
N THR A 92 18.49 -19.96 -19.16
CA THR A 92 17.44 -20.69 -19.87
C THR A 92 16.12 -20.54 -19.12
N PRO A 93 15.08 -19.99 -19.75
CA PRO A 93 13.78 -19.86 -19.11
C PRO A 93 13.13 -21.24 -18.92
N VAL A 94 12.32 -21.36 -17.88
CA VAL A 94 11.46 -22.54 -17.65
C VAL A 94 10.34 -22.54 -18.71
N PRO A 95 9.98 -23.67 -19.31
CA PRO A 95 8.82 -23.78 -20.19
C PRO A 95 7.54 -23.30 -19.53
N LEU A 96 6.67 -22.61 -20.30
CA LEU A 96 5.47 -21.99 -19.73
C LEU A 96 4.52 -23.03 -19.09
N GLU A 97 4.46 -24.24 -19.62
CA GLU A 97 3.68 -25.35 -19.10
C GLU A 97 4.14 -25.87 -17.73
N GLU A 98 5.38 -25.56 -17.35
CA GLU A 98 5.92 -25.88 -16.02
C GLU A 98 5.73 -24.74 -15.01
N VAL A 99 5.29 -23.57 -15.48
CA VAL A 99 5.03 -22.42 -14.62
C VAL A 99 3.66 -22.56 -13.98
N GLU A 100 3.58 -22.33 -12.67
CA GLU A 100 2.33 -22.35 -11.94
C GLU A 100 1.32 -21.35 -12.52
N SER A 101 0.06 -21.76 -12.64
CA SER A 101 -0.99 -20.91 -13.18
C SER A 101 -1.26 -19.68 -12.28
N VAL A 102 -1.73 -18.57 -12.89
CA VAL A 102 -2.14 -17.37 -12.13
C VAL A 102 -3.21 -17.73 -11.12
N ASP A 103 -4.18 -18.56 -11.50
CA ASP A 103 -5.28 -18.99 -10.63
C ASP A 103 -4.79 -19.75 -9.39
N ASP A 104 -3.73 -20.53 -9.51
CA ASP A 104 -3.14 -21.21 -8.35
C ASP A 104 -2.28 -20.27 -7.50
N ILE A 105 -1.59 -19.33 -8.12
CA ILE A 105 -0.81 -18.31 -7.41
C ILE A 105 -1.72 -17.42 -6.55
N VAL A 106 -2.81 -16.89 -7.10
CA VAL A 106 -3.68 -15.94 -6.41
C VAL A 106 -4.41 -16.54 -5.21
N LYS A 107 -4.64 -17.86 -5.17
CA LYS A 107 -5.20 -18.56 -4.01
C LYS A 107 -4.38 -18.37 -2.73
N ARG A 108 -3.11 -18.08 -2.83
CA ARG A 108 -2.23 -17.83 -1.69
C ARG A 108 -2.21 -16.38 -1.23
N PHE A 109 -2.82 -15.48 -1.97
CA PHE A 109 -2.88 -14.06 -1.63
C PHE A 109 -3.95 -13.78 -0.59
N LYS A 110 -3.64 -12.83 0.28
CA LYS A 110 -4.52 -12.37 1.36
C LYS A 110 -4.46 -10.86 1.44
N THR A 111 -5.57 -10.24 1.78
CA THR A 111 -5.56 -8.81 2.13
C THR A 111 -4.92 -8.61 3.50
N GLY A 112 -4.41 -7.40 3.76
CA GLY A 112 -4.14 -6.97 5.12
C GLY A 112 -5.43 -6.99 5.96
N ALA A 113 -5.27 -7.11 7.28
CA ALA A 113 -6.40 -6.98 8.21
C ALA A 113 -6.81 -5.50 8.29
N MET A 114 -8.02 -5.19 7.83
CA MET A 114 -8.61 -3.86 7.93
C MET A 114 -9.94 -3.99 8.63
N SER A 115 -10.04 -3.41 9.83
CA SER A 115 -11.27 -3.46 10.62
C SER A 115 -12.34 -2.58 10.00
N TYR A 116 -13.59 -3.06 10.03
CA TYR A 116 -14.76 -2.22 9.82
C TYR A 116 -14.73 -1.03 10.77
N GLY A 117 -14.85 0.17 10.22
CA GLY A 117 -14.66 1.43 10.95
C GLY A 117 -13.33 2.14 10.67
N SER A 118 -12.26 1.42 10.26
CA SER A 118 -11.04 2.03 9.71
C SER A 118 -11.17 2.34 8.22
N ILE A 119 -12.03 1.61 7.53
CA ILE A 119 -12.46 1.83 6.14
C ILE A 119 -13.99 1.81 6.06
N SER A 120 -14.56 2.29 4.97
CA SER A 120 -16.02 2.25 4.77
C SER A 120 -16.50 0.80 4.57
N GLN A 121 -17.78 0.58 4.82
CA GLN A 121 -18.41 -0.71 4.61
C GLN A 121 -18.27 -1.17 3.15
N GLU A 122 -18.53 -0.28 2.21
CA GLU A 122 -18.45 -0.55 0.78
C GLU A 122 -17.04 -0.96 0.34
N ALA A 123 -16.01 -0.30 0.85
CA ALA A 123 -14.63 -0.66 0.57
C ALA A 123 -14.29 -2.04 1.15
N HIS A 124 -14.73 -2.32 2.36
CA HIS A 124 -14.51 -3.60 3.03
C HIS A 124 -15.19 -4.76 2.30
N GLU A 125 -16.46 -4.57 1.89
CA GLU A 125 -17.20 -5.55 1.10
C GLU A 125 -16.62 -5.74 -0.30
N THR A 126 -16.20 -4.66 -0.97
CA THR A 126 -15.55 -4.73 -2.29
C THR A 126 -14.28 -5.58 -2.25
N LEU A 127 -13.47 -5.44 -1.20
CA LEU A 127 -12.29 -6.29 -1.02
C LEU A 127 -12.66 -7.76 -0.82
N ALA A 128 -13.72 -8.05 -0.07
CA ALA A 128 -14.18 -9.42 0.13
C ALA A 128 -14.65 -10.03 -1.19
N ILE A 129 -15.50 -9.33 -1.95
CA ILE A 129 -15.99 -9.76 -3.27
C ILE A 129 -14.81 -10.03 -4.22
N ALA A 130 -13.88 -9.09 -4.33
CA ALA A 130 -12.73 -9.22 -5.22
C ALA A 130 -11.88 -10.45 -4.86
N MET A 131 -11.61 -10.66 -3.58
CA MET A 131 -10.82 -11.81 -3.14
C MET A 131 -11.56 -13.13 -3.29
N ASN A 132 -12.89 -13.15 -3.10
CA ASN A 132 -13.70 -14.35 -3.32
C ASN A 132 -13.71 -14.73 -4.82
N HIS A 133 -13.85 -13.76 -5.71
CA HIS A 133 -13.77 -14.00 -7.17
C HIS A 133 -12.39 -14.53 -7.60
N LEU A 134 -11.33 -14.06 -6.97
CA LEU A 134 -9.95 -14.50 -7.24
C LEU A 134 -9.57 -15.79 -6.50
N HIS A 135 -10.46 -16.35 -5.69
CA HIS A 135 -10.16 -17.46 -4.76
C HIS A 135 -9.02 -17.17 -3.76
N GLY A 136 -8.72 -15.89 -3.56
CA GLY A 136 -7.85 -15.41 -2.50
C GLY A 136 -8.61 -15.29 -1.16
N LYS A 137 -8.03 -14.59 -0.20
CA LYS A 137 -8.64 -14.47 1.13
C LYS A 137 -8.63 -13.02 1.61
N SER A 138 -9.79 -12.45 1.87
CA SER A 138 -9.91 -11.20 2.60
C SER A 138 -9.97 -11.45 4.12
N ASN A 139 -9.66 -10.42 4.89
CA ASN A 139 -9.56 -10.49 6.34
C ASN A 139 -10.42 -9.39 6.96
N THR A 140 -11.32 -9.77 7.88
CA THR A 140 -12.23 -8.84 8.53
C THR A 140 -11.54 -7.84 9.46
N GLY A 141 -10.29 -8.09 9.87
CA GLY A 141 -9.76 -7.47 11.05
C GLY A 141 -10.60 -7.83 12.29
N GLU A 142 -10.53 -7.02 13.31
CA GLU A 142 -11.25 -7.24 14.58
C GLU A 142 -12.66 -6.62 14.61
N GLY A 143 -13.03 -5.88 13.55
CA GLY A 143 -14.32 -5.17 13.47
C GLY A 143 -15.52 -6.07 13.14
N GLY A 144 -15.27 -7.29 12.70
CA GLY A 144 -16.32 -8.24 12.36
C GLY A 144 -17.03 -7.93 11.03
N GLU A 145 -18.14 -8.59 10.82
CA GLU A 145 -19.04 -8.47 9.65
C GLU A 145 -20.48 -8.39 10.12
N SER A 146 -21.32 -7.70 9.35
CA SER A 146 -22.77 -7.67 9.59
C SER A 146 -23.44 -9.01 9.22
N ASP A 147 -24.60 -9.27 9.79
CA ASP A 147 -25.41 -10.46 9.48
C ASP A 147 -25.73 -10.54 7.99
N GLU A 148 -26.06 -9.42 7.36
CA GLU A 148 -26.35 -9.33 5.92
C GLU A 148 -25.18 -9.78 5.04
N ARG A 149 -23.95 -9.55 5.49
CA ARG A 149 -22.76 -10.05 4.80
C ARG A 149 -22.61 -11.55 4.97
N LEU A 150 -22.86 -12.06 6.17
CA LEU A 150 -22.81 -13.50 6.44
C LEU A 150 -23.87 -14.26 5.64
N ASP A 151 -25.05 -13.68 5.47
CA ASP A 151 -26.13 -14.26 4.68
C ASP A 151 -25.82 -14.29 3.16
N SER A 152 -24.84 -13.52 2.69
CA SER A 152 -24.39 -13.54 1.29
C SER A 152 -23.42 -14.67 0.96
N ALA A 153 -22.97 -15.43 1.95
CA ALA A 153 -21.96 -16.48 1.78
C ALA A 153 -22.36 -17.51 0.72
N GLY A 154 -21.46 -17.77 -0.22
CA GLY A 154 -21.66 -18.72 -1.31
C GLY A 154 -22.58 -18.22 -2.45
N SER A 155 -23.04 -16.98 -2.42
CA SER A 155 -23.75 -16.34 -3.52
C SER A 155 -22.76 -15.82 -4.59
N SER A 156 -23.30 -15.37 -5.73
CA SER A 156 -22.47 -14.70 -6.77
C SER A 156 -21.88 -13.36 -6.30
N ASP A 157 -22.44 -12.79 -5.24
CA ASP A 157 -22.03 -11.54 -4.60
C ASP A 157 -21.60 -11.81 -3.15
N ASP A 158 -20.80 -12.83 -2.95
CA ASP A 158 -20.32 -13.24 -1.64
C ASP A 158 -19.41 -12.16 -1.04
N ARG A 159 -19.92 -11.49 -0.01
CA ARG A 159 -19.27 -10.41 0.72
C ARG A 159 -18.56 -10.87 2.00
N CYS A 160 -18.58 -12.18 2.26
CA CYS A 160 -17.91 -12.72 3.43
C CYS A 160 -16.39 -12.74 3.27
N SER A 161 -15.68 -12.30 4.27
CA SER A 161 -14.24 -12.49 4.34
C SER A 161 -13.89 -13.90 4.81
N ALA A 162 -12.92 -14.53 4.14
CA ALA A 162 -12.50 -15.89 4.48
C ALA A 162 -11.75 -15.97 5.83
N ILE A 163 -11.08 -14.88 6.24
CA ILE A 163 -10.35 -14.82 7.49
C ILE A 163 -11.13 -13.96 8.47
N LYS A 164 -11.46 -14.52 9.62
CA LYS A 164 -12.12 -13.84 10.73
C LYS A 164 -11.12 -13.61 11.85
N GLN A 165 -11.15 -12.40 12.42
CA GLN A 165 -10.42 -12.10 13.65
C GLN A 165 -11.40 -11.80 14.77
N VAL A 166 -11.09 -12.22 15.97
CA VAL A 166 -11.92 -12.00 17.16
C VAL A 166 -11.16 -11.10 18.12
N ALA A 167 -11.71 -9.93 18.39
CA ALA A 167 -11.23 -9.08 19.46
C ALA A 167 -11.76 -9.56 20.81
N SER A 168 -11.14 -9.13 21.89
CA SER A 168 -11.51 -9.46 23.26
C SER A 168 -12.78 -8.72 23.74
N GLY A 169 -13.82 -8.68 22.92
CA GLY A 169 -15.12 -8.11 23.28
C GLY A 169 -15.29 -6.62 22.92
N ARG A 170 -14.51 -6.11 21.97
CA ARG A 170 -14.65 -4.77 21.41
C ARG A 170 -15.11 -4.82 19.96
N PHE A 171 -15.62 -3.69 19.44
CA PHE A 171 -15.88 -3.44 18.03
C PHE A 171 -16.89 -4.39 17.36
N GLY A 172 -18.10 -4.40 17.82
CA GLY A 172 -19.19 -5.05 17.10
C GLY A 172 -19.01 -6.55 16.84
N VAL A 173 -18.20 -7.23 17.63
CA VAL A 173 -18.13 -8.70 17.63
C VAL A 173 -19.50 -9.23 17.97
N THR A 174 -20.09 -10.03 17.08
CA THR A 174 -21.37 -10.68 17.27
C THR A 174 -21.16 -12.15 17.64
N SER A 175 -22.21 -12.78 18.15
CA SER A 175 -22.19 -14.22 18.53
C SER A 175 -22.37 -15.16 17.33
N ARG A 176 -22.49 -14.65 16.13
CA ARG A 176 -22.63 -15.40 14.88
C ARG A 176 -21.31 -15.70 14.20
#